data_37fcfd97c0ab09afb55687ae0a256c7b
#
_entry.id   37fcfd97c0ab09afb55687ae0a256c7b
#
_cell.length_a   1.000
_cell.length_b   1.000
_cell.length_c   1.000
_cell.angle_alpha   90.00
_cell.angle_beta   90.00
_cell.angle_gamma   90.00
#
_symmetry.space_group_name_H-M   'P 1'
#
loop_
_entity.id
_entity.type
_entity.pdbx_description
1 polymer ?
#
loop_
_entity_poly.entity_id
_entity_poly.type
_entity_poly.pdbx_seq_one_letter_code
_entity_poly.pdbx_strand_id
1 'polypeptide(L)'
;MTFRNRLRNYIRILAWILLIINVSPAKATLHETTSSDSTLMAYLNELGIETTKNNEVKILKSGHEKFIDLFEQIEKAKHHIHLEYFNFRNDSIANALFDILAKKVKEGVEVRAMYDAFGNSS
;
A
#
# COMPACT_ATOMS: atom_id res chain seq x y z
N MET A 1 47.60 -47.87 6.49
CA MET A 1 46.67 -46.90 7.15
C MET A 1 45.73 -47.71 8.01
N THR A 2 45.87 -47.62 9.34
CA THR A 2 45.20 -48.51 10.29
C THR A 2 43.70 -48.20 10.37
N PHE A 3 42.87 -49.20 10.56
CA PHE A 3 41.40 -49.12 10.71
C PHE A 3 40.97 -47.99 11.69
N ARG A 4 41.73 -47.79 12.77
CA ARG A 4 41.53 -46.76 13.78
C ARG A 4 41.65 -45.31 13.24
N ASN A 5 42.47 -45.08 12.22
CA ASN A 5 42.59 -43.76 11.58
C ASN A 5 41.43 -43.46 10.62
N ARG A 6 40.87 -44.47 9.97
CA ARG A 6 39.68 -44.31 9.12
C ARG A 6 38.46 -43.98 9.98
N LEU A 7 38.25 -44.70 11.08
CA LEU A 7 37.14 -44.46 11.99
C LEU A 7 37.15 -43.04 12.57
N ARG A 8 38.35 -42.56 12.98
CA ARG A 8 38.52 -41.20 13.51
C ARG A 8 38.20 -40.12 12.48
N ASN A 9 38.54 -40.34 11.21
CA ASN A 9 38.20 -39.43 10.13
C ASN A 9 36.67 -39.42 9.82
N TYR A 10 36.01 -40.55 9.85
CA TYR A 10 34.56 -40.63 9.71
C TYR A 10 33.83 -39.92 10.85
N ILE A 11 34.26 -40.06 12.07
CA ILE A 11 33.67 -39.35 13.22
C ILE A 11 33.87 -37.83 13.08
N ARG A 12 35.02 -37.39 12.60
CA ARG A 12 35.26 -35.95 12.33
C ARG A 12 34.35 -35.41 11.22
N ILE A 13 34.21 -36.13 10.13
CA ILE A 13 33.32 -35.75 9.01
C ILE A 13 31.85 -35.71 9.46
N LEU A 14 31.37 -36.70 10.22
CA LEU A 14 30.04 -36.71 10.81
C LEU A 14 29.82 -35.54 11.79
N ALA A 15 30.83 -35.19 12.60
CA ALA A 15 30.74 -34.03 13.49
C ALA A 15 30.64 -32.70 12.72
N TRP A 16 31.35 -32.56 11.59
CA TRP A 16 31.24 -31.40 10.73
C TRP A 16 29.87 -31.33 9.98
N ILE A 17 29.33 -32.46 9.56
CA ILE A 17 27.99 -32.54 8.93
C ILE A 17 26.92 -32.17 9.95
N LEU A 18 26.99 -32.66 11.18
CA LEU A 18 26.07 -32.28 12.27
C LEU A 18 26.16 -30.80 12.65
N LEU A 19 27.33 -30.18 12.52
CA LEU A 19 27.52 -28.75 12.78
C LEU A 19 26.88 -27.89 11.69
N ILE A 20 26.86 -28.37 10.43
CA ILE A 20 26.25 -27.66 9.31
C ILE A 20 24.73 -27.75 9.33
N ILE A 21 24.15 -28.85 9.87
CA ILE A 21 22.69 -29.03 9.96
C ILE A 21 22.05 -28.16 11.05
N ASN A 22 22.84 -27.62 12.00
CA ASN A 22 22.38 -26.70 13.02
C ASN A 22 22.40 -25.20 12.58
N VAL A 23 22.55 -24.90 11.31
CA VAL A 23 22.21 -23.57 10.81
C VAL A 23 20.68 -23.50 10.79
N SER A 24 20.09 -23.10 11.91
CA SER A 24 18.71 -22.64 11.94
C SER A 24 18.54 -21.67 10.78
N PRO A 25 17.48 -21.84 9.94
CA PRO A 25 17.14 -20.80 9.00
C PRO A 25 17.00 -19.54 9.84
N ALA A 26 17.84 -18.56 9.56
CA ALA A 26 17.64 -17.23 10.11
C ALA A 26 16.19 -16.89 9.76
N LYS A 27 15.30 -16.94 10.75
CA LYS A 27 14.01 -16.32 10.63
C LYS A 27 14.36 -14.89 10.23
N ALA A 28 14.10 -14.53 8.99
CA ALA A 28 14.01 -13.14 8.61
C ALA A 28 12.92 -12.59 9.54
N THR A 29 13.33 -12.11 10.69
CA THR A 29 12.52 -11.22 11.49
C THR A 29 12.33 -10.05 10.56
N LEU A 30 11.10 -9.91 10.04
CA LEU A 30 10.63 -8.64 9.57
C LEU A 30 11.00 -7.69 10.70
N HIS A 31 12.06 -6.91 10.43
CA HIS A 31 12.46 -5.86 11.34
C HIS A 31 11.25 -4.95 11.35
N GLU A 32 10.47 -5.03 12.42
CA GLU A 32 9.38 -4.10 12.63
C GLU A 32 10.00 -2.72 12.50
N THR A 33 9.55 -1.96 11.52
CA THR A 33 9.95 -0.59 11.21
C THR A 33 9.45 0.40 12.28
N THR A 34 9.24 -0.08 13.50
CA THR A 34 8.71 0.70 14.62
C THR A 34 9.58 1.89 15.01
N SER A 35 10.89 1.82 14.78
CA SER A 35 11.76 2.97 15.09
C SER A 35 11.66 4.09 14.06
N SER A 36 11.45 3.77 12.78
CA SER A 36 11.29 4.76 11.70
C SER A 36 9.96 5.50 11.82
N ASP A 37 8.88 4.75 12.07
CA ASP A 37 7.54 5.32 12.19
C ASP A 37 7.41 6.22 13.42
N SER A 38 7.96 5.82 14.56
CA SER A 38 7.95 6.64 15.78
C SER A 38 8.77 7.94 15.62
N THR A 39 9.88 7.88 14.90
CA THR A 39 10.70 9.07 14.60
C THR A 39 9.97 10.02 13.66
N LEU A 40 9.32 9.51 12.62
CA LEU A 40 8.52 10.31 11.71
C LEU A 40 7.34 10.97 12.45
N MET A 41 6.64 10.21 13.29
CA MET A 41 5.53 10.71 14.08
C MET A 41 5.97 11.82 15.04
N ALA A 42 7.11 11.66 15.71
CA ALA A 42 7.68 12.68 16.58
C ALA A 42 8.01 13.97 15.81
N TYR A 43 8.61 13.83 14.63
CA TYR A 43 8.92 14.97 13.75
C TYR A 43 7.66 15.69 13.26
N LEU A 44 6.63 14.96 12.84
CA LEU A 44 5.36 15.56 12.41
C LEU A 44 4.68 16.32 13.55
N ASN A 45 4.69 15.76 14.76
CA ASN A 45 4.15 16.43 15.94
C ASN A 45 4.92 17.72 16.29
N GLU A 46 6.26 17.72 16.14
CA GLU A 46 7.08 18.92 16.34
C GLU A 46 6.72 20.03 15.35
N LEU A 47 6.36 19.67 14.12
CA LEU A 47 5.87 20.61 13.10
C LEU A 47 4.42 21.05 13.32
N GLY A 48 3.73 20.60 14.35
CA GLY A 48 2.31 20.89 14.60
C GLY A 48 1.36 20.18 13.62
N ILE A 49 1.82 19.14 12.93
CA ILE A 49 0.99 18.36 12.01
C ILE A 49 0.28 17.27 12.81
N GLU A 50 -1.03 17.40 12.93
CA GLU A 50 -1.85 16.39 13.58
C GLU A 50 -1.90 15.10 12.75
N THR A 51 -1.59 13.99 13.39
CA THR A 51 -1.69 12.66 12.78
C THR A 51 -2.91 11.93 13.28
N THR A 52 -3.65 11.31 12.35
CA THR A 52 -4.85 10.54 12.70
C THR A 52 -4.49 9.07 12.95
N LYS A 53 -5.19 8.48 13.91
CA LYS A 53 -5.16 7.03 14.17
C LYS A 53 -6.46 6.41 13.67
N ASN A 54 -6.50 5.09 13.54
CA ASN A 54 -7.67 4.36 13.06
C ASN A 54 -8.01 4.63 11.57
N ASN A 55 -6.98 4.72 10.73
CA ASN A 55 -7.15 4.80 9.29
C ASN A 55 -7.33 3.40 8.70
N GLU A 56 -8.29 3.26 7.79
CA GLU A 56 -8.46 2.06 6.97
C GLU A 56 -7.85 2.30 5.59
N VAL A 57 -7.02 1.38 5.13
CA VAL A 57 -6.35 1.47 3.83
C VAL A 57 -6.69 0.26 2.97
N LYS A 58 -7.24 0.51 1.77
CA LYS A 58 -7.50 -0.50 0.76
C LYS A 58 -6.59 -0.29 -0.44
N ILE A 59 -5.79 -1.29 -0.78
CA ILE A 59 -4.93 -1.25 -1.97
C ILE A 59 -5.71 -1.71 -3.18
N LEU A 60 -5.84 -0.85 -4.20
CA LEU A 60 -6.46 -1.15 -5.48
C LEU A 60 -5.37 -1.49 -6.49
N LYS A 61 -5.39 -2.71 -7.04
CA LYS A 61 -4.30 -3.26 -7.87
C LYS A 61 -4.44 -3.01 -9.37
N SER A 62 -5.58 -2.49 -9.80
CA SER A 62 -5.86 -2.23 -11.21
C SER A 62 -6.72 -0.98 -11.43
N GLY A 63 -6.69 -0.44 -12.65
CA GLY A 63 -7.59 0.66 -13.03
C GLY A 63 -9.07 0.24 -12.96
N HIS A 64 -9.36 -1.00 -13.28
CA HIS A 64 -10.73 -1.54 -13.19
C HIS A 64 -11.24 -1.53 -11.73
N GLU A 65 -10.47 -2.08 -10.79
CA GLU A 65 -10.81 -2.04 -9.37
C GLU A 65 -10.96 -0.62 -8.85
N LYS A 66 -10.05 0.29 -9.27
CA LYS A 66 -10.11 1.70 -8.91
C LYS A 66 -11.43 2.34 -9.32
N PHE A 67 -11.89 2.13 -10.55
CA PHE A 67 -13.11 2.78 -11.03
C PHE A 67 -14.38 2.18 -10.45
N ILE A 68 -14.41 0.87 -10.19
CA ILE A 68 -15.53 0.24 -9.48
C ILE A 68 -15.64 0.86 -8.07
N ASP A 69 -14.54 0.87 -7.32
CA ASP A 69 -14.53 1.42 -5.96
C ASP A 69 -14.89 2.92 -5.95
N LEU A 70 -14.32 3.70 -6.87
CA LEU A 70 -14.63 5.13 -7.02
C LEU A 70 -16.12 5.39 -7.21
N PHE A 71 -16.75 4.68 -8.13
CA PHE A 71 -18.18 4.84 -8.41
C PHE A 71 -19.04 4.44 -7.21
N GLU A 72 -18.71 3.35 -6.54
CA GLU A 72 -19.38 2.94 -5.31
C GLU A 72 -19.27 4.00 -4.19
N GLN A 73 -18.09 4.58 -3.99
CA GLN A 73 -17.89 5.61 -2.97
C GLN A 73 -18.66 6.90 -3.31
N ILE A 74 -18.68 7.30 -4.59
CA ILE A 74 -19.46 8.45 -5.05
C ILE A 74 -20.96 8.22 -4.82
N GLU A 75 -21.48 7.05 -5.14
CA GLU A 75 -22.90 6.72 -4.91
C GLU A 75 -23.29 6.77 -3.44
N LYS A 76 -22.38 6.35 -2.54
CA LYS A 76 -22.58 6.36 -1.08
C LYS A 76 -22.47 7.76 -0.46
N ALA A 77 -21.87 8.72 -1.15
CA ALA A 77 -21.63 10.06 -0.63
C ALA A 77 -22.96 10.79 -0.31
N LYS A 78 -23.03 11.44 0.86
CA LYS A 78 -24.24 12.14 1.35
C LYS A 78 -24.04 13.63 1.57
N HIS A 79 -22.80 14.09 1.69
CA HIS A 79 -22.48 15.46 2.08
C HIS A 79 -21.70 16.19 1.01
N HIS A 80 -20.50 15.70 0.67
CA HIS A 80 -19.63 16.33 -0.31
C HIS A 80 -18.79 15.31 -1.05
N ILE A 81 -18.36 15.67 -2.26
CA ILE A 81 -17.44 14.92 -3.11
C ILE A 81 -16.39 15.92 -3.61
N HIS A 82 -15.13 15.69 -3.28
CA HIS A 82 -14.02 16.44 -3.82
C HIS A 82 -13.16 15.53 -4.72
N LEU A 83 -12.99 15.95 -5.96
CA LEU A 83 -12.21 15.25 -6.96
C LEU A 83 -11.01 16.11 -7.35
N GLU A 84 -9.85 15.50 -7.39
CA GLU A 84 -8.62 16.11 -7.86
C GLU A 84 -7.97 15.19 -8.91
N TYR A 85 -7.87 15.70 -10.14
CA TYR A 85 -7.32 14.95 -11.26
C TYR A 85 -6.38 15.79 -12.10
N PHE A 86 -5.26 15.21 -12.49
CA PHE A 86 -4.37 15.84 -13.46
C PHE A 86 -5.01 15.92 -14.85
N ASN A 87 -5.70 14.88 -15.27
CA ASN A 87 -6.27 14.77 -16.62
C ASN A 87 -7.68 14.17 -16.58
N PHE A 88 -8.63 14.87 -17.21
CA PHE A 88 -9.97 14.41 -17.53
C PHE A 88 -10.09 14.27 -19.06
N ARG A 89 -10.07 13.04 -19.56
CA ARG A 89 -10.28 12.79 -20.98
C ARG A 89 -11.77 12.65 -21.25
N ASN A 90 -12.19 13.09 -22.46
CA ASN A 90 -13.57 12.86 -22.93
C ASN A 90 -13.70 11.41 -23.43
N ASP A 91 -13.84 10.48 -22.51
CA ASP A 91 -14.02 9.05 -22.76
C ASP A 91 -15.24 8.48 -22.02
N SER A 92 -15.54 7.21 -22.23
CA SER A 92 -16.70 6.55 -21.63
C SER A 92 -16.66 6.55 -20.09
N ILE A 93 -15.47 6.47 -19.49
CA ILE A 93 -15.31 6.47 -18.04
C ILE A 93 -15.59 7.86 -17.47
N ALA A 94 -15.05 8.91 -18.09
CA ALA A 94 -15.31 10.27 -17.68
C ALA A 94 -16.79 10.63 -17.83
N ASN A 95 -17.43 10.24 -18.92
CA ASN A 95 -18.85 10.48 -19.13
C ASN A 95 -19.70 9.78 -18.05
N ALA A 96 -19.43 8.52 -17.75
CA ALA A 96 -20.12 7.81 -16.66
C ALA A 96 -19.89 8.48 -15.29
N LEU A 97 -18.67 8.96 -15.03
CA LEU A 97 -18.35 9.71 -13.81
C LEU A 97 -19.16 11.00 -13.72
N PHE A 98 -19.23 11.80 -14.81
CA PHE A 98 -19.99 13.03 -14.82
C PHE A 98 -21.50 12.80 -14.64
N ASP A 99 -22.06 11.73 -15.21
CA ASP A 99 -23.47 11.37 -15.03
C ASP A 99 -23.79 11.08 -13.56
N ILE A 100 -22.94 10.31 -12.88
CA ILE A 100 -23.11 10.01 -11.45
C ILE A 100 -22.97 11.29 -10.61
N LEU A 101 -21.96 12.12 -10.88
CA LEU A 101 -21.77 13.39 -10.17
C LEU A 101 -22.96 14.33 -10.36
N ALA A 102 -23.49 14.45 -11.59
CA ALA A 102 -24.67 15.26 -11.85
C ALA A 102 -25.90 14.76 -11.09
N LYS A 103 -26.07 13.43 -10.95
CA LYS A 103 -27.09 12.83 -10.11
C LYS A 103 -26.91 13.22 -8.63
N LYS A 104 -25.68 13.12 -8.10
CA LYS A 104 -25.36 13.47 -6.71
C LYS A 104 -25.62 14.95 -6.40
N VAL A 105 -25.31 15.86 -7.34
CA VAL A 105 -25.67 17.29 -7.21
C VAL A 105 -27.18 17.48 -7.10
N LYS A 106 -27.99 16.77 -7.90
CA LYS A 106 -29.46 16.82 -7.80
C LYS A 106 -29.98 16.27 -6.47
N GLU A 107 -29.25 15.37 -5.84
CA GLU A 107 -29.53 14.82 -4.51
C GLU A 107 -29.11 15.78 -3.36
N GLY A 108 -28.49 16.93 -3.70
CA GLY A 108 -28.04 17.94 -2.72
C GLY A 108 -26.61 17.71 -2.20
N VAL A 109 -25.85 16.81 -2.81
CA VAL A 109 -24.44 16.60 -2.47
C VAL A 109 -23.59 17.69 -3.10
N GLU A 110 -22.71 18.32 -2.31
CA GLU A 110 -21.76 19.31 -2.80
C GLU A 110 -20.66 18.61 -3.61
N VAL A 111 -20.47 18.99 -4.88
CA VAL A 111 -19.44 18.43 -5.75
C VAL A 111 -18.44 19.51 -6.14
N ARG A 112 -17.16 19.27 -5.86
CA ARG A 112 -16.04 20.11 -6.30
C ARG A 112 -15.06 19.26 -7.08
N ALA A 113 -14.74 19.70 -8.30
CA ALA A 113 -13.73 19.06 -9.14
C ALA A 113 -12.61 20.05 -9.43
N MET A 114 -11.38 19.66 -9.17
CA MET A 114 -10.17 20.38 -9.52
C MET A 114 -9.38 19.56 -10.53
N TYR A 115 -8.91 20.19 -11.58
CA TYR A 115 -8.11 19.56 -12.61
C TYR A 115 -7.04 20.52 -13.14
N ASP A 116 -5.96 19.95 -13.60
CA ASP A 116 -4.83 20.73 -14.14
C ASP A 116 -5.13 21.24 -15.55
N ALA A 117 -4.89 22.51 -15.80
CA ALA A 117 -5.16 23.13 -17.11
C ALA A 117 -4.24 22.58 -18.20
N PHE A 118 -2.98 22.26 -17.88
CA PHE A 118 -2.02 21.71 -18.84
C PHE A 118 -2.39 20.27 -19.23
N GLY A 119 -2.81 19.45 -18.28
CA GLY A 119 -3.27 18.07 -18.52
C GLY A 119 -4.52 17.98 -19.41
N ASN A 120 -5.28 19.08 -19.54
CA ASN A 120 -6.56 19.13 -20.26
C ASN A 120 -6.57 20.14 -21.43
N SER A 121 -5.41 20.61 -21.85
CA SER A 121 -5.24 21.57 -22.95
C SER A 121 -5.23 20.91 -24.33
N SER A 122 -6.22 20.15 -24.71
CA SER A 122 -6.34 19.57 -26.07
C SER A 122 -7.46 20.19 -26.86
#